data_9a2d0d814b4fc8251c5817dad1d5d82a
#
_entry.id   9a2d0d814b4fc8251c5817dad1d5d82a
#
_cell.length_a   1.000
_cell.length_b   1.000
_cell.length_c   1.000
_cell.angle_alpha   90.00
_cell.angle_beta   90.00
_cell.angle_gamma   90.00
#
_symmetry.space_group_name_H-M   'P 1'
#
loop_
_entity.id
_entity.type
_entity.pdbx_description
1 polymer ?
#
loop_
_entity_poly.entity_id
_entity_poly.type
_entity_poly.pdbx_seq_one_letter_code
_entity_poly.pdbx_strand_id
1 'polypeptide(L)'
;EKTIYYMVDTLKKIPRFNTYIDIIEMITTGYYEAGNFEIGPYGSILSFNAVEGARIRLGGRTSNKFSTKLMLFGHGAYGTLDRRWKYGGGFLYMLNKNPRRTVGAEFKFDLEQLGASQNAFREDFFLAFLFRRNPADKLTMVEEYKMHYEHEWFNGFSNTFNLIHRNLYPVGDNVFRLNVVDDTGTFVKEE
;
A
#
# COMPACT_ATOMS: atom_id res chain seq x y z
N GLU A 1 -9.55 -26.00 27.25
CA GLU A 1 -9.63 -25.26 25.94
C GLU A 1 -11.08 -24.90 25.58
N LYS A 2 -12.05 -25.82 25.61
CA LYS A 2 -13.47 -25.53 25.26
C LYS A 2 -14.08 -24.40 26.10
N THR A 3 -13.68 -24.26 27.36
CA THR A 3 -14.21 -23.23 28.28
C THR A 3 -13.74 -21.82 27.88
N ILE A 4 -12.52 -21.71 27.40
CA ILE A 4 -11.95 -20.43 26.96
C ILE A 4 -12.67 -19.94 25.68
N TYR A 5 -12.89 -20.82 24.71
CA TYR A 5 -13.64 -20.50 23.50
C TYR A 5 -15.08 -20.07 23.82
N TYR A 6 -15.74 -20.75 24.77
CA TYR A 6 -17.09 -20.39 25.19
C TYR A 6 -17.13 -19.01 25.88
N MET A 7 -16.14 -18.69 26.71
CA MET A 7 -16.02 -17.36 27.32
C MET A 7 -15.81 -16.25 26.28
N VAL A 8 -14.89 -16.47 25.33
CA VAL A 8 -14.63 -15.52 24.24
C VAL A 8 -15.86 -15.30 23.39
N ASP A 9 -16.59 -16.35 23.06
CA ASP A 9 -17.82 -16.28 22.26
C ASP A 9 -18.97 -15.55 23.00
N THR A 10 -19.03 -15.73 24.33
CA THR A 10 -19.99 -15.03 25.18
C THR A 10 -19.64 -13.53 25.31
N LEU A 11 -18.37 -13.20 25.46
CA LEU A 11 -17.90 -11.82 25.52
C LEU A 11 -18.13 -11.08 24.21
N LYS A 12 -17.94 -11.72 23.06
CA LYS A 12 -18.24 -11.17 21.73
C LYS A 12 -19.72 -10.87 21.49
N LYS A 13 -20.62 -11.41 22.28
CA LYS A 13 -22.06 -11.08 22.24
C LYS A 13 -22.42 -9.78 22.95
N ILE A 14 -21.52 -9.21 23.75
CA ILE A 14 -21.71 -7.94 24.45
C ILE A 14 -21.37 -6.78 23.49
N PRO A 15 -22.32 -5.91 23.11
CA PRO A 15 -22.09 -4.87 22.09
C PRO A 15 -20.93 -3.94 22.43
N ARG A 16 -20.79 -3.54 23.69
CA ARG A 16 -19.67 -2.70 24.14
C ARG A 16 -18.31 -3.37 24.01
N PHE A 17 -18.25 -4.68 24.26
CA PHE A 17 -17.01 -5.44 24.16
C PHE A 17 -16.57 -5.59 22.69
N ASN A 18 -17.51 -5.82 21.78
CA ASN A 18 -17.23 -5.81 20.34
C ASN A 18 -16.67 -4.47 19.88
N THR A 19 -17.25 -3.36 20.32
CA THR A 19 -16.73 -2.03 19.96
C THR A 19 -15.27 -1.85 20.40
N TYR A 20 -14.87 -2.34 21.59
CA TYR A 20 -13.48 -2.29 22.01
C TYR A 20 -12.57 -3.18 21.18
N ILE A 21 -13.01 -4.39 20.83
CA ILE A 21 -12.26 -5.28 19.93
C ILE A 21 -12.10 -4.62 18.55
N ASP A 22 -13.17 -4.11 17.96
CA ASP A 22 -13.14 -3.45 16.66
C ASP A 22 -12.17 -2.24 16.67
N ILE A 23 -12.14 -1.47 17.74
CA ILE A 23 -11.19 -0.35 17.90
C ILE A 23 -9.74 -0.87 17.98
N ILE A 24 -9.49 -1.93 18.76
CA ILE A 24 -8.15 -2.52 18.89
C ILE A 24 -7.71 -3.11 17.54
N GLU A 25 -8.58 -3.83 16.85
CA GLU A 25 -8.31 -4.37 15.52
C GLU A 25 -8.06 -3.25 14.52
N MET A 26 -8.85 -2.19 14.53
CA MET A 26 -8.65 -1.01 13.71
C MET A 26 -7.29 -0.34 13.98
N ILE A 27 -6.88 -0.23 15.25
CA ILE A 27 -5.57 0.34 15.62
C ILE A 27 -4.42 -0.57 15.16
N THR A 28 -4.56 -1.88 15.28
CA THR A 28 -3.50 -2.84 14.97
C THR A 28 -3.39 -3.14 13.48
N THR A 29 -4.51 -3.23 12.77
CA THR A 29 -4.54 -3.56 11.33
C THR A 29 -4.54 -2.33 10.44
N GLY A 30 -5.00 -1.20 10.95
CA GLY A 30 -5.19 0.02 10.17
C GLY A 30 -6.49 0.02 9.35
N TYR A 31 -7.31 -1.03 9.43
CA TYR A 31 -8.53 -1.19 8.64
C TYR A 31 -9.75 -1.36 9.53
N TYR A 32 -10.87 -0.81 9.08
CA TYR A 32 -12.18 -1.01 9.68
C TYR A 32 -12.93 -2.09 8.90
N GLU A 33 -13.34 -3.16 9.57
CA GLU A 33 -14.14 -4.23 8.96
C GLU A 33 -15.60 -3.80 8.78
N ALA A 34 -16.03 -3.70 7.52
CA ALA A 34 -17.42 -3.44 7.11
C ALA A 34 -17.99 -4.67 6.39
N GLY A 35 -18.10 -5.79 7.11
CA GLY A 35 -18.63 -7.04 6.56
C GLY A 35 -17.70 -7.69 5.53
N ASN A 36 -18.06 -7.64 4.25
CA ASN A 36 -17.28 -8.20 3.16
C ASN A 36 -16.12 -7.31 2.71
N PHE A 37 -16.06 -6.08 3.22
CA PHE A 37 -15.05 -5.08 2.88
C PHE A 37 -14.33 -4.59 4.13
N GLU A 38 -13.09 -4.17 3.94
CA GLU A 38 -12.27 -3.50 4.93
C GLU A 38 -11.89 -2.14 4.38
N ILE A 39 -12.23 -1.07 5.11
CA ILE A 39 -11.97 0.31 4.72
C ILE A 39 -10.71 0.78 5.41
N GLY A 40 -9.78 1.34 4.67
CA GLY A 40 -8.50 1.81 5.21
C GLY A 40 -7.38 1.86 4.15
N PRO A 41 -6.15 2.03 4.59
CA PRO A 41 -5.71 2.23 5.97
C PRO A 41 -6.07 3.64 6.49
N TYR A 42 -6.69 3.70 7.66
CA TYR A 42 -7.22 4.97 8.20
C TYR A 42 -6.10 5.98 8.53
N GLY A 43 -4.91 5.51 8.90
CA GLY A 43 -3.75 6.37 9.15
C GLY A 43 -3.28 7.15 7.92
N SER A 44 -3.69 6.76 6.71
CA SER A 44 -3.33 7.45 5.47
C SER A 44 -4.46 8.32 4.89
N ILE A 45 -5.60 8.42 5.58
CA ILE A 45 -6.76 9.19 5.08
C ILE A 45 -6.38 10.65 4.88
N LEU A 46 -5.62 11.23 5.81
CA LEU A 46 -5.18 12.61 5.73
C LEU A 46 -3.66 12.66 5.89
N SER A 47 -2.99 13.29 4.95
CA SER A 47 -1.55 13.55 5.00
C SER A 47 -1.23 14.93 4.42
N PHE A 48 -0.03 15.42 4.73
CA PHE A 48 0.42 16.73 4.28
C PHE A 48 1.82 16.62 3.69
N ASN A 49 2.02 17.21 2.53
CA ASN A 49 3.34 17.36 1.90
C ASN A 49 3.40 18.66 1.06
N ALA A 50 4.61 19.08 0.68
CA ALA A 50 4.81 20.34 -0.01
C ALA A 50 4.27 20.34 -1.46
N VAL A 51 4.10 19.19 -2.09
CA VAL A 51 3.61 19.07 -3.47
C VAL A 51 2.09 19.03 -3.52
N GLU A 52 1.46 18.23 -2.66
CA GLU A 52 0.02 18.02 -2.68
C GLU A 52 -0.74 18.97 -1.75
N GLY A 53 -0.03 19.60 -0.79
CA GLY A 53 -0.67 20.31 0.33
C GLY A 53 -1.33 19.30 1.27
N ALA A 54 -2.61 19.48 1.53
CA ALA A 54 -3.43 18.48 2.19
C ALA A 54 -3.83 17.40 1.17
N ARG A 55 -3.58 16.15 1.53
CA ARG A 55 -3.97 14.98 0.73
C ARG A 55 -5.02 14.19 1.48
N ILE A 56 -6.13 13.94 0.84
CA ILE A 56 -7.19 13.07 1.32
C ILE A 56 -7.14 11.77 0.52
N ARG A 57 -7.01 10.63 1.20
CA ARG A 57 -6.98 9.30 0.59
C ARG A 57 -8.10 8.44 1.18
N LEU A 58 -8.83 7.75 0.32
CA LEU A 58 -9.78 6.71 0.68
C LEU A 58 -9.38 5.43 -0.02
N GLY A 59 -9.32 4.35 0.72
CA GLY A 59 -8.99 3.04 0.20
C GLY A 59 -9.72 1.94 0.92
N GLY A 60 -9.56 0.74 0.40
CA GLY A 60 -10.14 -0.45 0.99
C GLY A 60 -9.75 -1.71 0.26
N ARG A 61 -10.14 -2.81 0.86
CA ARG A 61 -9.95 -4.15 0.30
C ARG A 61 -11.11 -5.06 0.65
N THR A 62 -11.23 -6.16 -0.06
CA THR A 62 -12.18 -7.21 0.30
C THR A 62 -11.64 -8.01 1.49
N SER A 63 -12.54 -8.35 2.42
CA SER A 63 -12.20 -9.13 3.61
C SER A 63 -12.18 -10.64 3.32
N ASN A 64 -11.71 -11.42 4.28
CA ASN A 64 -11.78 -12.88 4.23
C ASN A 64 -13.22 -13.41 4.23
N LYS A 65 -14.20 -12.61 4.65
CA LYS A 65 -15.64 -12.95 4.57
C LYS A 65 -16.15 -12.93 3.13
N PHE A 66 -15.56 -12.08 2.28
CA PHE A 66 -15.87 -12.05 0.84
C PHE A 66 -15.28 -13.28 0.14
N SER A 67 -13.99 -13.52 0.30
CA SER A 67 -13.31 -14.67 -0.27
C SER A 67 -12.01 -14.97 0.46
N THR A 68 -11.74 -16.25 0.69
CA THR A 68 -10.45 -16.70 1.25
C THR A 68 -9.38 -16.94 0.18
N LYS A 69 -9.73 -16.77 -1.10
CA LYS A 69 -8.81 -16.97 -2.23
C LYS A 69 -8.57 -15.71 -3.04
N LEU A 70 -9.53 -14.79 -3.08
CA LEU A 70 -9.45 -13.56 -3.87
C LEU A 70 -9.53 -12.35 -2.96
N MET A 71 -8.51 -11.51 -3.01
CA MET A 71 -8.48 -10.19 -2.40
C MET A 71 -8.43 -9.15 -3.53
N LEU A 72 -9.40 -8.25 -3.53
CA LEU A 72 -9.42 -7.04 -4.36
C LEU A 72 -9.08 -5.86 -3.46
N PHE A 73 -8.30 -4.93 -3.93
CA PHE A 73 -7.96 -3.73 -3.18
C PHE A 73 -7.86 -2.52 -4.10
N GLY A 74 -8.07 -1.33 -3.53
CA GLY A 74 -7.94 -0.10 -4.28
C GLY A 74 -7.99 1.12 -3.40
N HIS A 75 -7.55 2.24 -3.96
CA HIS A 75 -7.62 3.54 -3.31
C HIS A 75 -7.75 4.66 -4.32
N GLY A 76 -8.30 5.78 -3.86
CA GLY A 76 -8.25 7.05 -4.53
C GLY A 76 -7.76 8.13 -3.58
N ALA A 77 -6.99 9.09 -4.06
CA ALA A 77 -6.51 10.21 -3.29
C ALA A 77 -6.59 11.51 -4.10
N TYR A 78 -6.74 12.63 -3.40
CA TYR A 78 -6.78 13.96 -3.99
C TYR A 78 -5.92 14.92 -3.20
N GLY A 79 -5.02 15.64 -3.88
CA GLY A 79 -4.20 16.69 -3.30
C GLY A 79 -4.83 18.06 -3.52
N THR A 80 -4.84 18.89 -2.48
CA THR A 80 -5.48 20.22 -2.55
C THR A 80 -4.64 21.26 -3.29
N LEU A 81 -3.31 21.14 -3.24
CA LEU A 81 -2.39 22.09 -3.88
C LEU A 81 -2.17 21.75 -5.35
N ASP A 82 -1.82 20.50 -5.65
CA ASP A 82 -1.58 20.04 -7.02
C ASP A 82 -2.87 19.77 -7.82
N ARG A 83 -4.02 19.68 -7.12
CA ARG A 83 -5.36 19.45 -7.68
C ARG A 83 -5.44 18.22 -8.59
N ARG A 84 -4.68 17.19 -8.29
CA ARG A 84 -4.61 15.97 -9.08
C ARG A 84 -5.19 14.78 -8.32
N TRP A 85 -5.86 13.93 -9.06
CA TRP A 85 -6.29 12.63 -8.59
C TRP A 85 -5.14 11.63 -8.69
N LYS A 86 -4.99 10.83 -7.66
CA LYS A 86 -4.11 9.66 -7.61
C LYS A 86 -4.96 8.47 -7.29
N TYR A 87 -4.63 7.34 -7.85
CA TYR A 87 -5.44 6.14 -7.66
C TYR A 87 -4.59 4.90 -7.91
N GLY A 88 -5.06 3.81 -7.36
CA GLY A 88 -4.46 2.52 -7.58
C GLY A 88 -5.39 1.42 -7.15
N GLY A 89 -5.10 0.22 -7.62
CA GLY A 89 -5.86 -0.95 -7.26
C GLY A 89 -5.28 -2.19 -7.88
N GLY A 90 -5.76 -3.32 -7.40
CA GLY A 90 -5.27 -4.59 -7.87
C GLY A 90 -6.01 -5.75 -7.25
N PHE A 91 -5.49 -6.92 -7.52
CA PHE A 91 -5.99 -8.14 -6.94
C PHE A 91 -4.85 -9.09 -6.56
N LEU A 92 -5.14 -9.93 -5.59
CA LEU A 92 -4.34 -11.09 -5.22
C LEU A 92 -5.25 -12.32 -5.28
N TYR A 93 -4.83 -13.33 -6.04
CA TYR A 93 -5.56 -14.58 -6.15
C TYR A 93 -4.70 -15.76 -5.71
N MET A 94 -5.22 -16.53 -4.77
CA MET A 94 -4.58 -17.73 -4.24
C MET A 94 -5.01 -18.94 -5.08
N LEU A 95 -4.14 -19.38 -5.97
CA LEU A 95 -4.35 -20.55 -6.82
C LEU A 95 -4.43 -21.84 -5.99
N ASN A 96 -3.51 -21.97 -5.01
CA ASN A 96 -3.46 -23.10 -4.10
C ASN A 96 -3.00 -22.65 -2.71
N LYS A 97 -3.54 -23.27 -1.66
CA LYS A 97 -3.19 -22.99 -0.27
C LYS A 97 -2.01 -23.80 0.24
N ASN A 98 -1.90 -25.03 -0.21
CA ASN A 98 -0.83 -25.93 0.20
C ASN A 98 -0.43 -26.87 -0.98
N PRO A 99 0.78 -26.74 -1.57
CA PRO A 99 1.73 -25.65 -1.36
C PRO A 99 1.16 -24.30 -1.82
N ARG A 100 1.61 -23.21 -1.19
CA ARG A 100 1.08 -21.88 -1.49
C ARG A 100 1.48 -21.43 -2.89
N ARG A 101 0.47 -21.02 -3.67
CA ARG A 101 0.66 -20.41 -5.00
C ARG A 101 -0.26 -19.22 -5.10
N THR A 102 0.32 -18.06 -5.40
CA THR A 102 -0.43 -16.82 -5.54
C THR A 102 -0.06 -16.11 -6.83
N VAL A 103 -1.03 -15.46 -7.43
CA VAL A 103 -0.86 -14.55 -8.55
C VAL A 103 -1.54 -13.23 -8.21
N GLY A 104 -0.94 -12.14 -8.59
CA GLY A 104 -1.53 -10.83 -8.41
C GLY A 104 -1.09 -9.84 -9.45
N ALA A 105 -1.91 -8.83 -9.62
CA ALA A 105 -1.58 -7.67 -10.44
C ALA A 105 -2.08 -6.42 -9.74
N GLU A 106 -1.29 -5.35 -9.85
CA GLU A 106 -1.63 -4.04 -9.33
C GLU A 106 -1.24 -2.95 -10.32
N PHE A 107 -2.01 -1.90 -10.30
CA PHE A 107 -1.75 -0.64 -10.98
C PHE A 107 -1.76 0.48 -9.94
N LYS A 108 -0.84 1.42 -10.08
CA LYS A 108 -0.73 2.57 -9.21
C LYS A 108 -0.34 3.81 -10.02
N PHE A 109 -1.07 4.90 -9.79
CA PHE A 109 -0.71 6.23 -10.23
C PHE A 109 -0.73 7.14 -9.00
N ASP A 110 0.44 7.33 -8.39
CA ASP A 110 0.57 7.99 -7.10
C ASP A 110 1.91 8.70 -6.93
N LEU A 111 1.99 9.54 -5.91
CA LEU A 111 3.19 10.26 -5.56
C LEU A 111 4.06 9.40 -4.63
N GLU A 112 5.30 9.17 -5.03
CA GLU A 112 6.28 8.42 -4.24
C GLU A 112 7.55 9.24 -3.98
N GLN A 113 8.19 8.96 -2.87
CA GLN A 113 9.50 9.51 -2.57
C GLN A 113 10.59 8.64 -3.21
N LEU A 114 11.41 9.24 -4.07
CA LEU A 114 12.56 8.57 -4.66
C LEU A 114 13.61 8.23 -3.60
N GLY A 115 14.09 6.98 -3.63
CA GLY A 115 15.10 6.49 -2.69
C GLY A 115 14.56 6.01 -1.36
N ALA A 116 13.27 6.09 -1.10
CA ALA A 116 12.66 5.35 -0.01
C ALA A 116 12.69 3.86 -0.35
N SER A 117 13.36 3.06 0.48
CA SER A 117 13.33 1.61 0.31
C SER A 117 11.89 1.11 0.38
N GLN A 118 11.44 0.41 -0.65
CA GLN A 118 10.09 -0.18 -0.70
C GLN A 118 9.84 -1.16 0.46
N ASN A 119 10.89 -1.62 1.12
CA ASN A 119 10.83 -2.53 2.26
C ASN A 119 10.98 -1.85 3.62
N ALA A 120 11.25 -0.55 3.66
CA ALA A 120 11.61 0.12 4.91
C ALA A 120 10.47 0.21 5.90
N PHE A 121 9.23 0.33 5.43
CA PHE A 121 8.04 0.28 6.28
C PHE A 121 6.86 -0.15 5.43
N ARG A 122 6.18 -1.20 5.82
CA ARG A 122 4.83 -1.45 5.34
C ARG A 122 4.04 -0.17 5.59
N GLU A 123 3.42 0.37 4.55
CA GLU A 123 2.60 1.59 4.61
C GLU A 123 1.46 1.51 5.65
N ASP A 124 1.28 0.34 6.22
CA ASP A 124 0.18 -0.03 7.11
C ASP A 124 0.44 0.31 8.58
N PHE A 125 1.60 0.86 8.95
CA PHE A 125 1.87 1.13 10.35
C PHE A 125 1.50 2.57 10.71
N PHE A 126 0.49 2.73 11.56
CA PHE A 126 -0.05 4.01 12.04
C PHE A 126 1.02 4.98 12.57
N LEU A 127 2.05 4.46 13.25
CA LEU A 127 3.13 5.28 13.79
C LEU A 127 4.06 5.82 12.69
N ALA A 128 4.16 5.18 11.53
CA ALA A 128 4.96 5.70 10.41
C ALA A 128 4.38 7.02 9.87
N PHE A 129 3.07 7.23 10.00
CA PHE A 129 2.42 8.50 9.66
C PHE A 129 2.85 9.64 10.59
N LEU A 130 2.92 9.40 11.90
CA LEU A 130 3.31 10.41 12.89
C LEU A 130 4.81 10.76 12.82
N PHE A 131 5.64 9.82 12.37
CA PHE A 131 7.09 10.00 12.28
C PHE A 131 7.59 10.29 10.86
N ARG A 132 6.71 10.49 9.89
CA ARG A 132 7.08 10.88 8.51
C ARG A 132 7.59 12.34 8.49
N ARG A 133 8.77 12.50 9.07
CA ARG A 133 9.49 13.78 9.19
C ARG A 133 10.50 13.85 8.04
N ASN A 134 10.02 13.81 6.79
CA ASN A 134 10.94 13.95 5.67
C ASN A 134 10.51 15.09 4.75
N PRO A 135 11.47 15.99 4.45
CA PRO A 135 11.25 17.07 3.52
C PRO A 135 10.86 16.53 2.15
N ALA A 136 10.06 17.31 1.46
CA ALA A 136 9.46 17.05 0.16
C ALA A 136 10.46 16.88 -1.00
N ASP A 137 11.74 16.77 -0.74
CA ASP A 137 12.81 17.05 -1.68
C ASP A 137 13.04 16.01 -2.77
N LYS A 138 12.22 14.96 -2.86
CA LYS A 138 12.36 13.93 -3.91
C LYS A 138 11.05 13.21 -4.20
N LEU A 139 9.94 13.95 -4.19
CA LEU A 139 8.66 13.39 -4.58
C LEU A 139 8.56 13.33 -6.10
N THR A 140 8.07 12.20 -6.60
CA THR A 140 7.92 11.93 -8.02
C THR A 140 6.57 11.27 -8.25
N MET A 141 5.88 11.65 -9.32
CA MET A 141 4.68 10.94 -9.73
C MET A 141 5.10 9.64 -10.40
N VAL A 142 4.52 8.54 -9.95
CA VAL A 142 4.84 7.18 -10.41
C VAL A 142 3.59 6.55 -10.99
N GLU A 143 3.72 6.08 -12.20
CA GLU A 143 2.77 5.18 -12.83
C GLU A 143 3.40 3.79 -12.86
N GLU A 144 2.83 2.85 -12.13
CA GLU A 144 3.39 1.52 -11.97
C GLU A 144 2.37 0.45 -12.30
N TYR A 145 2.78 -0.49 -13.11
CA TYR A 145 2.10 -1.75 -13.37
C TYR A 145 2.98 -2.86 -12.81
N LYS A 146 2.43 -3.66 -11.91
CA LYS A 146 3.15 -4.76 -11.29
C LYS A 146 2.34 -6.03 -11.37
N MET A 147 2.99 -7.09 -11.77
CA MET A 147 2.48 -8.46 -11.70
C MET A 147 3.41 -9.28 -10.84
N HIS A 148 2.86 -10.15 -10.04
CA HIS A 148 3.65 -11.08 -9.26
C HIS A 148 3.08 -12.49 -9.29
N TYR A 149 3.98 -13.45 -9.23
CA TYR A 149 3.67 -14.86 -9.06
C TYR A 149 4.55 -15.44 -7.98
N GLU A 150 3.95 -16.02 -6.95
CA GLU A 150 4.64 -16.71 -5.88
C GLU A 150 4.33 -18.20 -5.93
N HIS A 151 5.37 -19.02 -5.78
CA HIS A 151 5.28 -20.46 -5.70
C HIS A 151 6.11 -20.97 -4.52
N GLU A 152 5.45 -21.63 -3.60
CA GLU A 152 6.06 -22.40 -2.52
C GLU A 152 6.27 -23.83 -3.01
N TRP A 153 7.53 -24.28 -3.05
CA TRP A 153 7.91 -25.62 -3.50
C TRP A 153 7.80 -26.64 -2.38
N PHE A 154 8.25 -26.25 -1.19
CA PHE A 154 8.16 -27.02 0.05
C PHE A 154 8.21 -26.06 1.24
N ASN A 155 7.87 -26.56 2.44
CA ASN A 155 7.78 -25.72 3.63
C ASN A 155 9.06 -24.90 3.86
N GLY A 156 8.90 -23.57 3.80
CA GLY A 156 9.99 -22.62 4.04
C GLY A 156 10.79 -22.22 2.79
N PHE A 157 10.50 -22.77 1.60
CA PHE A 157 11.15 -22.35 0.37
C PHE A 157 10.12 -21.90 -0.66
N SER A 158 10.13 -20.62 -0.97
CA SER A 158 9.27 -20.01 -1.99
C SER A 158 10.06 -19.12 -2.93
N ASN A 159 9.62 -19.07 -4.19
CA ASN A 159 10.12 -18.14 -5.19
C ASN A 159 9.02 -17.14 -5.55
N THR A 160 9.38 -15.88 -5.67
CA THR A 160 8.48 -14.82 -6.13
C THR A 160 9.06 -14.19 -7.39
N PHE A 161 8.30 -14.21 -8.47
CA PHE A 161 8.61 -13.53 -9.72
C PHE A 161 7.79 -12.25 -9.78
N ASN A 162 8.48 -11.12 -9.97
CA ASN A 162 7.86 -9.81 -10.11
C ASN A 162 8.19 -9.25 -11.48
N LEU A 163 7.16 -8.83 -12.22
CA LEU A 163 7.27 -8.04 -13.43
C LEU A 163 6.76 -6.64 -13.11
N ILE A 164 7.63 -5.65 -13.25
CA ILE A 164 7.33 -4.26 -12.91
C ILE A 164 7.62 -3.39 -14.12
N HIS A 165 6.62 -2.62 -14.54
CA HIS A 165 6.79 -1.53 -15.49
C HIS A 165 6.48 -0.22 -14.77
N ARG A 166 7.44 0.71 -14.78
CA ARG A 166 7.33 1.96 -14.02
C ARG A 166 7.74 3.15 -14.87
N ASN A 167 6.85 4.14 -14.93
CA ASN A 167 7.11 5.44 -15.49
C ASN A 167 7.22 6.47 -14.35
N LEU A 168 8.24 7.29 -14.41
CA LEU A 168 8.51 8.33 -13.41
C LEU A 168 8.32 9.70 -14.06
N TYR A 169 7.50 10.54 -13.43
CA TYR A 169 7.26 11.90 -13.90
C TYR A 169 7.75 12.89 -12.82
N PRO A 170 8.61 13.86 -13.18
CA PRO A 170 9.06 14.88 -12.24
C PRO A 170 7.86 15.74 -11.77
N VAL A 171 7.90 16.15 -10.52
CA VAL A 171 6.83 16.95 -9.89
C VAL A 171 7.45 18.12 -9.13
N GLY A 172 6.85 19.30 -9.25
CA GLY A 172 7.36 20.54 -8.65
C GLY A 172 8.66 21.00 -9.32
N ASP A 173 9.61 21.48 -8.52
CA ASP A 173 10.91 21.96 -8.98
C ASP A 173 11.93 20.83 -9.22
N ASN A 174 11.51 19.57 -9.13
CA ASN A 174 12.37 18.42 -9.35
C ASN A 174 12.56 18.20 -10.85
N VAL A 175 13.79 18.40 -11.33
CA VAL A 175 14.21 18.10 -12.70
C VAL A 175 15.11 16.88 -12.65
N PHE A 176 14.81 15.87 -13.46
CA PHE A 176 15.73 14.74 -13.66
C PHE A 176 16.86 15.21 -14.57
N ARG A 177 18.04 15.34 -14.00
CA ARG A 177 19.26 15.65 -14.77
C ARG A 177 19.97 14.34 -15.08
N LEU A 178 19.96 13.93 -16.32
CA LEU A 178 20.79 12.85 -16.80
C LEU A 178 22.16 13.43 -17.15
N ASN A 179 23.20 13.01 -16.45
CA ASN A 179 24.56 13.28 -16.88
C ASN A 179 24.90 12.26 -17.97
N VAL A 180 24.73 12.62 -19.21
CA VAL A 180 25.18 11.82 -20.35
C VAL A 180 26.64 12.12 -20.57
N VAL A 181 27.48 11.10 -20.58
CA VAL A 181 28.89 11.21 -20.96
C VAL A 181 28.92 11.11 -22.49
N ASP A 182 29.33 12.17 -23.16
CA ASP A 182 29.54 12.16 -24.61
C ASP A 182 30.72 11.24 -24.98
N ASP A 183 30.77 10.75 -26.21
CA ASP A 183 31.84 9.89 -26.75
C ASP A 183 33.25 10.47 -26.56
N THR A 184 33.38 11.75 -26.23
CA THR A 184 34.61 12.44 -25.87
C THR A 184 34.92 12.39 -24.35
N GLY A 185 34.07 11.76 -23.53
CA GLY A 185 34.24 11.71 -22.08
C GLY A 185 33.87 12.99 -21.32
N THR A 186 33.20 13.93 -22.00
CA THR A 186 32.75 15.19 -21.39
C THR A 186 31.31 15.07 -20.92
N PHE A 187 31.02 15.56 -19.71
CA PHE A 187 29.65 15.59 -19.18
C PHE A 187 28.83 16.66 -19.92
N VAL A 188 27.84 16.22 -20.67
CA VAL A 188 26.88 17.11 -21.31
C VAL A 188 25.64 17.20 -20.44
N LYS A 189 25.23 18.41 -20.13
CA LYS A 189 24.01 18.72 -19.39
C LYS A 189 22.88 18.90 -20.40
N GLU A 190 21.98 17.93 -20.55
CA GLU A 190 20.71 18.17 -21.21
C GLU A 190 19.70 18.73 -20.20
N GLU A 191 19.12 19.88 -20.52
CA GLU A 191 18.04 20.54 -19.78
C GLU A 191 16.67 20.08 -20.27
#